data_ccf6909dba67708491756ba1bab33640
#
_entry.id   ccf6909dba67708491756ba1bab33640
#
_cell.length_a   1.000
_cell.length_b   1.000
_cell.length_c   1.000
_cell.angle_alpha   90.00
_cell.angle_beta   90.00
_cell.angle_gamma   90.00
#
_symmetry.space_group_name_H-M   'P 1'
#
loop_
_entity.id
_entity.type
_entity.pdbx_description
1 polymer ?
#
loop_
_entity_poly.entity_id
_entity_poly.type
_entity_poly.pdbx_seq_one_letter_code
_entity_poly.pdbx_strand_id
1 'polypeptide(L)'
;AEEEVEAYKITTLREIKYWCINTGKTYWEYVLECEGKDSGVWEHLELVWKVMQEAVARGLEEEGVLPGPLSLRRKALSYHVRAFGQGDTFKTRGLVFAYALAVSEENASGGTIVTAPTCGSCGVLPSVLYHMKTRYNFSDARIIRALATCGLIATIVKHNASVSGAEVGCQGEVGVACAMAAAAVAQLMGGSPSQIEY
;
A
#
# COMPACT_ATOMS: atom_id res chain seq x y z
N ALA A 1 18.56 -23.58 15.17
CA ALA A 1 18.36 -22.40 14.33
C ALA A 1 18.00 -22.96 12.97
N GLU A 2 16.75 -22.81 12.57
CA GLU A 2 16.32 -23.09 11.20
C GLU A 2 17.02 -22.05 10.32
N GLU A 3 17.72 -22.50 9.27
CA GLU A 3 18.25 -21.60 8.26
C GLU A 3 17.04 -20.88 7.61
N GLU A 4 16.95 -19.57 7.77
CA GLU A 4 16.01 -18.76 7.00
C GLU A 4 16.37 -18.93 5.51
N VAL A 5 15.59 -19.72 4.80
CA VAL A 5 15.73 -19.86 3.34
C VAL A 5 15.31 -18.53 2.73
N GLU A 6 16.27 -17.81 2.18
CA GLU A 6 16.03 -16.53 1.50
C GLU A 6 15.17 -16.80 0.25
N ALA A 7 13.87 -16.49 0.34
CA ALA A 7 12.90 -16.76 -0.73
C ALA A 7 13.24 -15.99 -2.02
N TYR A 8 13.81 -14.79 -1.86
CA TYR A 8 14.12 -13.89 -2.98
C TYR A 8 15.62 -13.88 -3.27
N LYS A 9 16.03 -14.49 -4.40
CA LYS A 9 17.42 -14.55 -4.84
C LYS A 9 17.89 -13.26 -5.54
N ILE A 10 16.97 -12.51 -6.14
CA ILE A 10 17.26 -11.27 -6.85
C ILE A 10 16.93 -10.11 -5.93
N THR A 11 17.89 -9.22 -5.73
CA THR A 11 17.82 -8.13 -4.75
C THR A 11 17.70 -6.74 -5.39
N THR A 12 17.70 -6.64 -6.72
CA THR A 12 17.54 -5.38 -7.44
C THR A 12 16.33 -5.40 -8.35
N LEU A 13 15.60 -4.28 -8.38
CA LEU A 13 14.42 -4.13 -9.23
C LEU A 13 14.76 -4.26 -10.72
N ARG A 14 15.95 -3.79 -11.12
CA ARG A 14 16.46 -3.92 -12.49
C ARG A 14 16.55 -5.37 -12.95
N GLU A 15 17.11 -6.25 -12.12
CA GLU A 15 17.25 -7.68 -12.45
C GLU A 15 15.89 -8.37 -12.52
N ILE A 16 14.97 -8.06 -11.60
CA ILE A 16 13.59 -8.58 -11.65
C ILE A 16 12.87 -8.09 -12.91
N LYS A 17 13.08 -6.84 -13.31
CA LYS A 17 12.56 -6.33 -14.58
C LYS A 17 13.06 -7.15 -15.77
N TYR A 18 14.36 -7.44 -15.84
CA TYR A 18 14.91 -8.30 -16.90
C TYR A 18 14.30 -9.70 -16.86
N TRP A 19 14.12 -10.27 -15.69
CA TRP A 19 13.43 -11.53 -15.53
C TRP A 19 12.00 -11.45 -16.09
N CYS A 20 11.23 -10.42 -15.75
CA CYS A 20 9.88 -10.19 -16.27
C CYS A 20 9.87 -10.10 -17.80
N ILE A 21 10.80 -9.34 -18.39
CA ILE A 21 10.89 -9.16 -19.85
C ILE A 21 11.23 -10.49 -20.52
N ASN A 22 12.16 -11.25 -20.00
CA ASN A 22 12.62 -12.52 -20.58
C ASN A 22 11.61 -13.64 -20.46
N THR A 23 10.80 -13.64 -19.41
CA THR A 23 9.77 -14.68 -19.17
C THR A 23 8.39 -14.31 -19.68
N GLY A 24 8.16 -13.03 -20.05
CA GLY A 24 6.85 -12.50 -20.38
C GLY A 24 5.91 -12.41 -19.17
N LYS A 25 6.44 -12.52 -17.94
CA LYS A 25 5.71 -12.45 -16.68
C LYS A 25 5.79 -11.05 -16.06
N THR A 26 5.00 -10.83 -15.01
CA THR A 26 4.91 -9.58 -14.26
C THR A 26 5.55 -9.70 -12.88
N TYR A 27 5.67 -8.59 -12.13
CA TYR A 27 6.27 -8.58 -10.79
C TYR A 27 5.53 -9.47 -9.79
N TRP A 28 4.19 -9.48 -9.79
CA TRP A 28 3.45 -10.34 -8.88
C TRP A 28 3.62 -11.85 -9.23
N GLU A 29 3.86 -12.17 -10.50
CA GLU A 29 4.17 -13.55 -10.93
C GLU A 29 5.58 -13.96 -10.52
N TYR A 30 6.53 -13.00 -10.42
CA TYR A 30 7.82 -13.23 -9.80
C TYR A 30 7.67 -13.58 -8.32
N VAL A 31 6.83 -12.85 -7.58
CA VAL A 31 6.51 -13.18 -6.19
C VAL A 31 5.90 -14.59 -6.09
N LEU A 32 4.94 -14.90 -6.96
CA LEU A 32 4.31 -16.23 -7.02
C LEU A 32 5.33 -17.34 -7.27
N GLU A 33 6.34 -17.10 -8.09
CA GLU A 33 7.39 -18.10 -8.38
C GLU A 33 8.35 -18.26 -7.20
N CYS A 34 8.68 -17.19 -6.49
CA CYS A 34 9.54 -17.25 -5.31
C CYS A 34 8.87 -17.87 -4.10
N GLU A 35 7.64 -17.49 -3.81
CA GLU A 35 6.90 -17.91 -2.61
C GLU A 35 6.14 -19.22 -2.81
N GLY A 36 5.70 -19.51 -4.04
CA GLY A 36 4.81 -20.63 -4.34
C GLY A 36 3.32 -20.31 -4.12
N LYS A 37 2.46 -21.16 -4.65
CA LYS A 37 1.00 -20.99 -4.55
C LYS A 37 0.45 -21.30 -3.16
N ASP A 38 1.08 -22.23 -2.48
CA ASP A 38 0.62 -22.80 -1.21
C ASP A 38 1.38 -22.24 0.00
N SER A 39 2.04 -21.11 -0.15
CA SER A 39 2.94 -20.51 0.87
C SER A 39 2.23 -19.71 1.96
N GLY A 40 0.93 -19.68 2.05
CA GLY A 40 0.22 -18.83 3.03
C GLY A 40 0.37 -17.30 2.81
N VAL A 41 1.25 -16.87 1.90
CA VAL A 41 1.44 -15.44 1.58
C VAL A 41 0.18 -14.86 0.96
N TRP A 42 -0.52 -15.64 0.16
CA TRP A 42 -1.73 -15.18 -0.52
C TRP A 42 -2.88 -14.96 0.44
N GLU A 43 -3.11 -15.88 1.39
CA GLU A 43 -4.08 -15.71 2.49
C GLU A 43 -3.71 -14.52 3.37
N HIS A 44 -2.42 -14.32 3.61
CA HIS A 44 -1.95 -13.14 4.35
C HIS A 44 -2.25 -11.84 3.59
N LEU A 45 -2.01 -11.79 2.28
CA LEU A 45 -2.33 -10.61 1.46
C LEU A 45 -3.84 -10.35 1.38
N GLU A 46 -4.69 -11.40 1.38
CA GLU A 46 -6.13 -11.26 1.50
C GLU A 46 -6.53 -10.62 2.84
N LEU A 47 -5.94 -11.10 3.94
CA LEU A 47 -6.17 -10.52 5.27
C LEU A 47 -5.69 -9.05 5.32
N VAL A 48 -4.51 -8.76 4.79
CA VAL A 48 -3.96 -7.40 4.69
C VAL A 48 -4.95 -6.49 3.94
N TRP A 49 -5.44 -6.94 2.79
CA TRP A 49 -6.40 -6.16 2.03
C TRP A 49 -7.71 -5.93 2.78
N LYS A 50 -8.23 -6.94 3.44
CA LYS A 50 -9.43 -6.83 4.28
C LYS A 50 -9.24 -5.78 5.38
N VAL A 51 -8.15 -5.85 6.14
CA VAL A 51 -7.83 -4.90 7.20
C VAL A 51 -7.67 -3.47 6.67
N MET A 52 -7.05 -3.29 5.50
CA MET A 52 -6.93 -1.98 4.86
C MET A 52 -8.30 -1.36 4.54
N GLN A 53 -9.22 -2.16 3.97
CA GLN A 53 -10.58 -1.70 3.66
C GLN A 53 -11.35 -1.34 4.94
N GLU A 54 -11.28 -2.19 5.96
CA GLU A 54 -11.95 -1.96 7.24
C GLU A 54 -11.42 -0.72 7.95
N ALA A 55 -10.10 -0.48 7.92
CA ALA A 55 -9.51 0.73 8.51
C ALA A 55 -9.99 2.01 7.82
N VAL A 56 -10.10 2.01 6.48
CA VAL A 56 -10.68 3.13 5.75
C VAL A 56 -12.14 3.34 6.15
N ALA A 57 -12.94 2.27 6.16
CA ALA A 57 -14.37 2.36 6.49
C ALA A 57 -14.60 2.91 7.90
N ARG A 58 -13.94 2.33 8.92
CA ARG A 58 -14.06 2.81 10.31
C ARG A 58 -13.64 4.27 10.45
N GLY A 59 -12.47 4.64 9.90
CA GLY A 59 -11.95 6.00 10.04
C GLY A 59 -12.81 7.06 9.33
N LEU A 60 -13.63 6.67 8.34
CA LEU A 60 -14.60 7.56 7.70
C LEU A 60 -15.89 7.72 8.52
N GLU A 61 -16.24 6.76 9.38
CA GLU A 61 -17.45 6.82 10.21
C GLU A 61 -17.20 7.51 11.54
N GLU A 62 -15.97 7.50 12.03
CA GLU A 62 -15.60 8.04 13.34
C GLU A 62 -15.42 9.56 13.32
N GLU A 63 -16.03 10.23 14.28
CA GLU A 63 -15.93 11.67 14.50
C GLU A 63 -15.30 11.99 15.87
N GLY A 64 -15.12 13.27 16.16
CA GLY A 64 -14.66 13.75 17.46
C GLY A 64 -13.19 14.14 17.48
N VAL A 65 -12.52 13.80 18.58
CA VAL A 65 -11.14 14.22 18.89
C VAL A 65 -10.26 12.99 19.04
N LEU A 66 -9.07 13.05 18.44
CA LEU A 66 -8.05 12.01 18.60
C LEU A 66 -7.51 11.98 20.03
N PRO A 67 -7.12 10.80 20.55
CA PRO A 67 -6.47 10.70 21.85
C PRO A 67 -5.19 11.54 21.92
N GLY A 68 -4.89 12.03 23.11
CA GLY A 68 -3.65 12.76 23.38
C GLY A 68 -3.83 14.23 23.74
N PRO A 69 -2.76 14.91 24.15
CA PRO A 69 -2.82 16.25 24.72
C PRO A 69 -3.12 17.36 23.71
N LEU A 70 -3.01 17.09 22.41
CA LEU A 70 -3.17 18.10 21.37
C LEU A 70 -4.63 18.36 20.97
N SER A 71 -5.58 17.57 21.45
CA SER A 71 -7.01 17.69 21.15
C SER A 71 -7.30 17.85 19.64
N LEU A 72 -6.59 17.08 18.81
CA LEU A 72 -6.74 17.13 17.35
C LEU A 72 -8.09 16.55 16.93
N ARG A 73 -8.85 17.33 16.16
CA ARG A 73 -10.12 16.85 15.59
C ARG A 73 -9.87 15.88 14.44
N ARG A 74 -10.69 14.82 14.37
CA ARG A 74 -10.78 13.97 13.19
C ARG A 74 -11.27 14.78 11.99
N LYS A 75 -10.72 14.52 10.82
CA LYS A 75 -10.95 15.28 9.57
C LYS A 75 -11.40 14.41 8.41
N ALA A 76 -11.18 13.10 8.49
CA ALA A 76 -11.41 12.17 7.38
C ALA A 76 -12.83 12.32 6.80
N LEU A 77 -13.87 12.24 7.63
CA LEU A 77 -15.26 12.39 7.20
C LEU A 77 -15.51 13.75 6.52
N SER A 78 -14.99 14.84 7.10
CA SER A 78 -15.22 16.17 6.53
C SER A 78 -14.56 16.35 5.15
N TYR A 79 -13.38 15.77 4.96
CA TYR A 79 -12.71 15.73 3.65
C TYR A 79 -13.46 14.86 2.65
N HIS A 80 -13.96 13.70 3.10
CA HIS A 80 -14.74 12.79 2.29
C HIS A 80 -16.02 13.47 1.75
N VAL A 81 -16.80 14.09 2.63
CA VAL A 81 -18.04 14.79 2.25
C VAL A 81 -17.75 15.94 1.28
N ARG A 82 -16.74 16.75 1.56
CA ARG A 82 -16.36 17.87 0.69
C ARG A 82 -15.90 17.44 -0.69
N ALA A 83 -15.25 16.28 -0.79
CA ALA A 83 -14.78 15.75 -2.07
C ALA A 83 -15.93 15.52 -3.07
N PHE A 84 -17.13 15.17 -2.61
CA PHE A 84 -18.28 14.96 -3.49
C PHE A 84 -18.83 16.24 -4.12
N GLY A 85 -18.59 17.40 -3.50
CA GLY A 85 -19.00 18.70 -4.05
C GLY A 85 -18.02 19.30 -5.05
N GLN A 86 -16.94 18.59 -5.40
CA GLN A 86 -15.86 19.08 -6.27
C GLN A 86 -15.92 18.44 -7.66
N GLY A 87 -15.37 19.14 -8.67
CA GLY A 87 -15.19 18.58 -10.01
C GLY A 87 -14.20 17.38 -10.01
N ASP A 88 -14.29 16.52 -11.00
CA ASP A 88 -13.66 15.19 -11.03
C ASP A 88 -12.18 15.14 -10.60
N THR A 89 -11.37 16.07 -11.05
CA THR A 89 -9.92 16.10 -10.71
C THR A 89 -9.69 16.38 -9.22
N PHE A 90 -10.41 17.34 -8.64
CA PHE A 90 -10.31 17.68 -7.22
C PHE A 90 -10.99 16.63 -6.35
N LYS A 91 -12.09 16.04 -6.83
CA LYS A 91 -12.78 14.93 -6.16
C LYS A 91 -11.83 13.74 -5.94
N THR A 92 -11.10 13.33 -6.97
CA THR A 92 -10.13 12.23 -6.87
C THR A 92 -9.09 12.50 -5.77
N ARG A 93 -8.48 13.69 -5.77
CA ARG A 93 -7.51 14.07 -4.74
C ARG A 93 -8.14 14.12 -3.34
N GLY A 94 -9.32 14.74 -3.24
CA GLY A 94 -10.06 14.85 -1.98
C GLY A 94 -10.41 13.48 -1.38
N LEU A 95 -10.81 12.52 -2.19
CA LEU A 95 -11.12 11.15 -1.74
C LEU A 95 -9.86 10.43 -1.26
N VAL A 96 -8.76 10.47 -2.01
CA VAL A 96 -7.49 9.84 -1.57
C VAL A 96 -7.01 10.45 -0.26
N PHE A 97 -7.10 11.78 -0.08
CA PHE A 97 -6.75 12.42 1.19
C PHE A 97 -7.68 12.00 2.33
N ALA A 98 -8.99 11.90 2.08
CA ALA A 98 -9.95 11.44 3.09
C ALA A 98 -9.64 10.01 3.55
N TYR A 99 -9.36 9.10 2.62
CA TYR A 99 -8.99 7.72 2.94
C TYR A 99 -7.65 7.61 3.69
N ALA A 100 -6.65 8.42 3.30
CA ALA A 100 -5.38 8.46 4.00
C ALA A 100 -5.52 8.99 5.43
N LEU A 101 -6.32 10.05 5.62
CA LEU A 101 -6.65 10.57 6.93
C LEU A 101 -7.41 9.53 7.77
N ALA A 102 -8.38 8.81 7.19
CA ALA A 102 -9.15 7.78 7.89
C ALA A 102 -8.22 6.73 8.51
N VAL A 103 -7.30 6.17 7.73
CA VAL A 103 -6.35 5.17 8.24
C VAL A 103 -5.37 5.77 9.26
N SER A 104 -4.90 7.00 9.04
CA SER A 104 -3.98 7.67 9.96
C SER A 104 -4.65 8.01 11.31
N GLU A 105 -5.91 8.40 11.29
CA GLU A 105 -6.73 8.67 12.47
C GLU A 105 -7.05 7.37 13.24
N GLU A 106 -7.30 6.26 12.53
CA GLU A 106 -7.40 4.93 13.14
C GLU A 106 -6.11 4.53 13.84
N ASN A 107 -4.95 4.69 13.17
CA ASN A 107 -3.65 4.43 13.79
C ASN A 107 -3.44 5.27 15.06
N ALA A 108 -3.74 6.57 15.02
CA ALA A 108 -3.60 7.48 16.14
C ALA A 108 -4.56 7.14 17.32
N SER A 109 -5.66 6.45 17.04
CA SER A 109 -6.65 6.03 18.04
C SER A 109 -6.41 4.62 18.58
N GLY A 110 -5.36 3.92 18.15
CA GLY A 110 -5.07 2.54 18.53
C GLY A 110 -5.93 1.51 17.79
N GLY A 111 -6.57 1.89 16.70
CA GLY A 111 -7.31 0.97 15.83
C GLY A 111 -6.39 0.03 15.06
N THR A 112 -6.96 -1.07 14.57
CA THR A 112 -6.22 -2.04 13.76
C THR A 112 -5.99 -1.50 12.36
N ILE A 113 -4.72 -1.35 11.99
CA ILE A 113 -4.28 -0.91 10.66
C ILE A 113 -3.19 -1.86 10.12
N VAL A 114 -2.87 -1.73 8.84
CA VAL A 114 -1.71 -2.39 8.24
C VAL A 114 -0.54 -1.41 8.19
N THR A 115 0.63 -1.84 8.65
CA THR A 115 1.87 -1.08 8.46
C THR A 115 2.35 -1.23 7.00
N ALA A 116 2.43 -0.11 6.26
CA ALA A 116 2.73 -0.15 4.83
C ALA A 116 3.70 0.99 4.41
N PRO A 117 5.02 0.87 4.65
CA PRO A 117 5.70 -0.19 5.40
C PRO A 117 5.71 0.00 6.92
N THR A 118 5.37 1.17 7.44
CA THR A 118 5.39 1.52 8.87
C THR A 118 4.08 2.14 9.32
N CYS A 119 3.91 2.36 10.64
CA CYS A 119 2.74 3.06 11.19
C CYS A 119 2.66 4.52 10.69
N GLY A 120 3.80 5.21 10.54
CA GLY A 120 3.83 6.61 10.11
C GLY A 120 3.37 6.82 8.66
N SER A 121 3.48 5.80 7.81
CA SER A 121 3.06 5.81 6.41
C SER A 121 1.83 4.96 6.11
N CYS A 122 1.16 4.41 7.13
CA CYS A 122 0.06 3.45 7.01
C CYS A 122 -1.13 3.92 6.16
N GLY A 123 -1.32 5.23 6.02
CA GLY A 123 -2.43 5.80 5.24
C GLY A 123 -2.17 5.82 3.72
N VAL A 124 -0.93 5.74 3.26
CA VAL A 124 -0.59 5.96 1.83
C VAL A 124 -1.12 4.83 0.94
N LEU A 125 -0.64 3.62 1.16
CA LEU A 125 -1.00 2.48 0.30
C LEU A 125 -2.49 2.12 0.35
N PRO A 126 -3.13 2.02 1.55
CA PRO A 126 -4.56 1.70 1.62
C PRO A 126 -5.44 2.71 0.91
N SER A 127 -5.15 4.02 1.06
CA SER A 127 -5.95 5.08 0.44
C SER A 127 -5.93 5.01 -1.09
N VAL A 128 -4.76 4.76 -1.66
CA VAL A 128 -4.59 4.63 -3.10
C VAL A 128 -5.29 3.37 -3.63
N LEU A 129 -5.06 2.22 -3.01
CA LEU A 129 -5.68 0.96 -3.43
C LEU A 129 -7.21 0.98 -3.28
N TYR A 130 -7.71 1.55 -2.17
CA TYR A 130 -9.15 1.70 -1.94
C TYR A 130 -9.77 2.62 -3.00
N HIS A 131 -9.10 3.73 -3.34
CA HIS A 131 -9.53 4.60 -4.42
C HIS A 131 -9.54 3.89 -5.78
N MET A 132 -8.48 3.14 -6.10
CA MET A 132 -8.40 2.37 -7.34
C MET A 132 -9.52 1.33 -7.44
N LYS A 133 -9.79 0.59 -6.35
CA LYS A 133 -10.90 -0.36 -6.31
C LYS A 133 -12.24 0.32 -6.55
N THR A 134 -12.53 1.39 -5.82
CA THR A 134 -13.84 2.05 -5.87
C THR A 134 -14.07 2.83 -7.15
N ARG A 135 -13.04 3.47 -7.70
CA ARG A 135 -13.12 4.28 -8.92
C ARG A 135 -13.20 3.44 -10.18
N TYR A 136 -12.40 2.37 -10.27
CA TYR A 136 -12.24 1.54 -11.48
C TYR A 136 -12.86 0.16 -11.34
N ASN A 137 -13.48 -0.13 -10.21
CA ASN A 137 -14.14 -1.41 -9.93
C ASN A 137 -13.22 -2.63 -10.12
N PHE A 138 -11.95 -2.51 -9.70
CA PHE A 138 -11.03 -3.63 -9.74
C PHE A 138 -11.46 -4.74 -8.77
N SER A 139 -11.32 -5.99 -9.20
CA SER A 139 -11.57 -7.14 -8.31
C SER A 139 -10.53 -7.24 -7.21
N ASP A 140 -10.90 -7.86 -6.07
CA ASP A 140 -9.97 -8.09 -4.97
C ASP A 140 -8.75 -8.91 -5.41
N ALA A 141 -8.94 -9.90 -6.29
CA ALA A 141 -7.83 -10.67 -6.85
C ALA A 141 -6.80 -9.79 -7.58
N ARG A 142 -7.22 -8.73 -8.29
CA ARG A 142 -6.28 -7.78 -8.92
C ARG A 142 -5.57 -6.91 -7.88
N ILE A 143 -6.28 -6.50 -6.84
CA ILE A 143 -5.68 -5.71 -5.72
C ILE A 143 -4.65 -6.57 -4.96
N ILE A 144 -4.95 -7.84 -4.67
CA ILE A 144 -4.03 -8.77 -3.99
C ILE A 144 -2.76 -8.98 -4.81
N ARG A 145 -2.85 -9.14 -6.13
CA ARG A 145 -1.68 -9.19 -7.02
C ARG A 145 -0.87 -7.89 -6.99
N ALA A 146 -1.52 -6.73 -6.92
CA ALA A 146 -0.84 -5.45 -6.77
C ALA A 146 -0.16 -5.33 -5.39
N LEU A 147 -0.77 -5.84 -4.32
CA LEU A 147 -0.16 -5.93 -3.00
C LEU A 147 1.08 -6.82 -2.99
N ALA A 148 1.09 -7.94 -3.72
CA ALA A 148 2.29 -8.76 -3.87
C ALA A 148 3.45 -7.96 -4.49
N THR A 149 3.18 -7.17 -5.54
CA THR A 149 4.17 -6.25 -6.12
C THR A 149 4.62 -5.19 -5.11
N CYS A 150 3.71 -4.62 -4.33
CA CYS A 150 4.06 -3.66 -3.26
C CYS A 150 5.00 -4.27 -2.23
N GLY A 151 4.72 -5.49 -1.77
CA GLY A 151 5.56 -6.23 -0.83
C GLY A 151 6.97 -6.45 -1.39
N LEU A 152 7.07 -6.82 -2.66
CA LEU A 152 8.35 -6.98 -3.35
C LEU A 152 9.15 -5.67 -3.36
N ILE A 153 8.54 -4.53 -3.70
CA ILE A 153 9.20 -3.21 -3.66
C ILE A 153 9.73 -2.91 -2.26
N ALA A 154 8.90 -3.09 -1.23
CA ALA A 154 9.30 -2.86 0.16
C ALA A 154 10.46 -3.79 0.58
N THR A 155 10.43 -5.05 0.18
CA THR A 155 11.49 -6.04 0.47
C THR A 155 12.82 -5.63 -0.17
N ILE A 156 12.79 -5.18 -1.44
CA ILE A 156 14.00 -4.69 -2.13
C ILE A 156 14.56 -3.45 -1.42
N VAL A 157 13.72 -2.50 -1.04
CA VAL A 157 14.17 -1.31 -0.30
C VAL A 157 14.74 -1.70 1.06
N LYS A 158 14.05 -2.59 1.79
CA LYS A 158 14.52 -3.09 3.10
C LYS A 158 15.88 -3.79 3.00
N HIS A 159 16.10 -4.56 1.92
CA HIS A 159 17.37 -5.28 1.69
C HIS A 159 18.53 -4.31 1.40
N ASN A 160 18.31 -3.29 0.56
CA ASN A 160 19.37 -2.39 0.09
C ASN A 160 19.55 -1.13 0.94
N ALA A 161 18.56 -0.81 1.81
CA ALA A 161 18.54 0.37 2.64
C ALA A 161 17.73 0.10 3.92
N SER A 162 16.79 0.99 4.26
CA SER A 162 15.85 0.79 5.36
C SER A 162 14.48 1.34 5.01
N VAL A 163 13.44 0.78 5.62
CA VAL A 163 12.07 1.29 5.59
C VAL A 163 11.72 2.03 6.90
N SER A 164 12.61 2.04 7.88
CA SER A 164 12.39 2.60 9.21
C SER A 164 12.53 4.11 9.22
N GLY A 165 11.51 4.82 9.67
CA GLY A 165 11.58 6.28 9.88
C GLY A 165 12.66 6.70 10.91
N ALA A 166 13.05 5.81 11.82
CA ALA A 166 14.12 6.07 12.77
C ALA A 166 15.51 6.08 12.13
N GLU A 167 15.69 5.32 11.05
CA GLU A 167 16.97 5.20 10.33
C GLU A 167 17.07 6.16 9.15
N VAL A 168 16.02 6.26 8.34
CA VAL A 168 16.01 7.03 7.08
C VAL A 168 15.15 8.29 7.13
N GLY A 169 14.55 8.59 8.27
CA GLY A 169 13.64 9.71 8.47
C GLY A 169 12.26 9.51 7.87
N CYS A 170 11.32 10.39 8.22
CA CYS A 170 9.95 10.33 7.74
C CYS A 170 9.83 10.34 6.21
N GLN A 171 10.73 11.08 5.53
CA GLN A 171 10.72 11.15 4.06
C GLN A 171 11.09 9.82 3.40
N GLY A 172 12.02 9.07 3.98
CA GLY A 172 12.38 7.73 3.51
C GLY A 172 11.21 6.75 3.67
N GLU A 173 10.63 6.69 4.85
CA GLU A 173 9.48 5.83 5.15
C GLU A 173 8.26 6.13 4.26
N VAL A 174 7.87 7.41 4.14
CA VAL A 174 6.76 7.82 3.27
C VAL A 174 7.12 7.64 1.79
N GLY A 175 8.38 7.88 1.42
CA GLY A 175 8.88 7.64 0.06
C GLY A 175 8.73 6.19 -0.37
N VAL A 176 9.04 5.25 0.51
CA VAL A 176 8.82 3.80 0.25
C VAL A 176 7.33 3.50 0.06
N ALA A 177 6.46 4.01 0.94
CA ALA A 177 5.02 3.83 0.79
C ALA A 177 4.48 4.39 -0.54
N CYS A 178 4.99 5.56 -0.96
CA CYS A 178 4.64 6.15 -2.25
C CYS A 178 5.15 5.30 -3.43
N ALA A 179 6.36 4.75 -3.37
CA ALA A 179 6.89 3.85 -4.38
C ALA A 179 6.05 2.57 -4.50
N MET A 180 5.67 1.96 -3.36
CA MET A 180 4.75 0.82 -3.31
C MET A 180 3.41 1.15 -3.98
N ALA A 181 2.82 2.29 -3.65
CA ALA A 181 1.54 2.72 -4.20
C ALA A 181 1.63 3.03 -5.71
N ALA A 182 2.71 3.68 -6.15
CA ALA A 182 2.94 3.98 -7.56
C ALA A 182 3.06 2.70 -8.41
N ALA A 183 3.85 1.73 -7.94
CA ALA A 183 4.00 0.43 -8.60
C ALA A 183 2.66 -0.32 -8.69
N ALA A 184 1.86 -0.31 -7.62
CA ALA A 184 0.53 -0.90 -7.61
C ALA A 184 -0.39 -0.27 -8.64
N VAL A 185 -0.45 1.07 -8.69
CA VAL A 185 -1.27 1.80 -9.66
C VAL A 185 -0.82 1.50 -11.09
N ALA A 186 0.48 1.57 -11.36
CA ALA A 186 1.03 1.25 -12.67
C ALA A 186 0.62 -0.17 -13.11
N GLN A 187 0.74 -1.17 -12.22
CA GLN A 187 0.31 -2.54 -12.52
C GLN A 187 -1.20 -2.65 -12.75
N LEU A 188 -2.04 -2.04 -11.90
CA LEU A 188 -3.50 -2.08 -12.02
C LEU A 188 -3.98 -1.45 -13.32
N MET A 189 -3.29 -0.40 -13.78
CA MET A 189 -3.56 0.29 -15.04
C MET A 189 -2.96 -0.41 -16.27
N GLY A 190 -2.34 -1.57 -16.10
CA GLY A 190 -1.78 -2.38 -17.20
C GLY A 190 -0.40 -1.93 -17.65
N GLY A 191 0.35 -1.26 -16.79
CA GLY A 191 1.72 -0.84 -17.07
C GLY A 191 2.67 -2.01 -17.33
N SER A 192 3.61 -1.81 -18.24
CA SER A 192 4.71 -2.75 -18.53
C SER A 192 5.67 -2.85 -17.32
N PRO A 193 6.50 -3.90 -17.24
CA PRO A 193 7.53 -3.99 -16.20
C PRO A 193 8.43 -2.74 -16.10
N SER A 194 8.76 -2.12 -17.22
CA SER A 194 9.55 -0.87 -17.24
C SER A 194 8.79 0.33 -16.68
N GLN A 195 7.47 0.40 -16.87
CA GLN A 195 6.64 1.47 -16.30
C GLN A 195 6.39 1.29 -14.80
N ILE A 196 6.41 0.05 -14.32
CA ILE A 196 6.26 -0.24 -12.90
C ILE A 196 7.56 0.06 -12.13
N GLU A 197 8.73 -0.16 -12.77
CA GLU A 197 10.04 0.12 -12.17
C GLU A 197 10.35 1.62 -12.13
N TYR A 198 9.95 2.38 -13.14
CA TYR A 198 10.24 3.81 -13.26
C TYR A 198 9.46 4.65 -12.27
#